data_4dc0e6d4c9364c276cd8a350b47350f7
#
_entry.id   4dc0e6d4c9364c276cd8a350b47350f7
#
_cell.length_a   1.000
_cell.length_b   1.000
_cell.length_c   1.000
_cell.angle_alpha   90.00
_cell.angle_beta   90.00
_cell.angle_gamma   90.00
#
_symmetry.space_group_name_H-M   'P 1'
#
loop_
_entity.id
_entity.type
_entity.pdbx_description
1 polymer ?
#
loop_
_entity_poly.entity_id
_entity_poly.type
_entity_poly.pdbx_seq_one_letter_code
_entity_poly.pdbx_strand_id
1 'polypeptide(L)'
;MNLREYGREGNLETSVPSLTGIFYMQGEEYSMKKSGVLGLAVLLALAGGTAHAAGVYELEGVVVTATKIEESTEKVPASISVVTAKEIKDRGYQSVAQALGQEPGVYLSPVANGGISLRGFASSDILVLVDGQPVNSGWNGSVDWTMIPVENIKKIEVLRGAASSLYGGRATGGVISITTNTHEEGVHGNMTLSYGSNSTTKQVYDVSVRKDKWDIGAGYEKRKTDGWRGYYVDSRVSSSTANTPQFDASNLPLDGRGRVILGGRGEKAWTSESYHAKLTYHFNDDKSLTYSYLHTDHKYSYEHPFTLIKDASGKSIFYGSVVYPNGKGIDFAPGDFLGYVGAKEWGMHNIFYDDNKNRFHVHAGYTDIKKDGYSSADGDDAWLPMTEEETYAWNGEGVQSFYPSKTKDFDLNITWELGSH
;
A
#
# COMPACT_ATOMS: atom_id res chain seq x y z
N MET A 1 -11.34 19.56 -34.79
CA MET A 1 -10.04 19.03 -35.17
C MET A 1 -9.86 17.68 -34.47
N ASN A 2 -9.67 16.62 -35.22
CA ASN A 2 -9.88 15.24 -34.83
C ASN A 2 -8.88 14.73 -33.77
N LEU A 3 -9.39 14.29 -32.60
CA LEU A 3 -8.66 13.57 -31.54
C LEU A 3 -8.46 12.07 -31.87
N ARG A 4 -7.98 11.75 -33.09
CA ARG A 4 -7.81 10.36 -33.56
C ARG A 4 -6.37 9.93 -33.78
N GLU A 5 -5.38 10.59 -33.18
CA GLU A 5 -3.95 10.25 -33.41
C GLU A 5 -3.11 9.99 -32.16
N TYR A 6 -3.71 9.56 -31.04
CA TYR A 6 -2.94 9.03 -29.91
C TYR A 6 -3.37 7.58 -29.57
N GLY A 7 -3.40 6.75 -30.60
CA GLY A 7 -3.58 5.31 -30.49
C GLY A 7 -2.70 4.62 -31.51
N ARG A 8 -1.40 4.58 -31.28
CA ARG A 8 -0.52 3.60 -31.93
C ARG A 8 -0.02 2.64 -30.87
N GLU A 9 -0.56 1.44 -30.96
CA GLU A 9 -0.06 0.21 -30.36
C GLU A 9 1.44 0.07 -30.57
N GLY A 10 2.20 0.29 -29.51
CA GLY A 10 3.55 -0.19 -29.40
C GLY A 10 3.51 -1.47 -28.57
N ASN A 11 3.58 -2.62 -29.22
CA ASN A 11 3.90 -3.89 -28.57
C ASN A 11 5.24 -3.72 -27.86
N LEU A 12 5.21 -3.49 -26.57
CA LEU A 12 6.38 -3.65 -25.72
C LEU A 12 6.46 -5.13 -25.32
N GLU A 13 7.23 -5.88 -26.09
CA GLU A 13 7.81 -7.13 -25.63
C GLU A 13 8.63 -6.83 -24.38
N THR A 14 8.09 -7.19 -23.22
CA THR A 14 8.81 -7.17 -21.95
C THR A 14 9.76 -8.37 -21.90
N SER A 15 10.92 -8.25 -22.54
CA SER A 15 12.05 -9.10 -22.22
C SER A 15 12.69 -8.58 -20.94
N VAL A 16 12.47 -9.27 -19.83
CA VAL A 16 13.21 -9.07 -18.60
C VAL A 16 14.59 -9.72 -18.76
N PRO A 17 15.69 -8.97 -18.78
CA PRO A 17 17.01 -9.58 -18.75
C PRO A 17 17.30 -10.08 -17.34
N SER A 18 17.57 -11.36 -17.17
CA SER A 18 18.23 -11.88 -15.97
C SER A 18 19.68 -11.38 -15.96
N LEU A 19 19.97 -10.41 -15.12
CA LEU A 19 21.34 -9.90 -14.95
C LEU A 19 21.96 -10.51 -13.69
N THR A 20 22.74 -11.57 -13.89
CA THR A 20 23.91 -11.87 -13.04
C THR A 20 25.04 -10.98 -13.52
N GLY A 21 25.25 -9.85 -12.86
CA GLY A 21 26.32 -8.91 -13.18
C GLY A 21 26.92 -8.31 -11.92
N ILE A 22 28.24 -8.50 -11.77
CA ILE A 22 29.05 -7.82 -10.75
C ILE A 22 29.17 -6.35 -11.16
N PHE A 23 28.62 -5.44 -10.36
CA PHE A 23 28.80 -4.00 -10.57
C PHE A 23 29.90 -3.44 -9.69
N TYR A 24 30.93 -2.87 -10.29
CA TYR A 24 31.83 -1.91 -9.66
C TYR A 24 31.14 -0.55 -9.60
N MET A 25 30.90 -0.02 -8.41
CA MET A 25 30.46 1.36 -8.21
C MET A 25 31.62 2.23 -7.73
N GLN A 26 31.93 3.27 -8.52
CA GLN A 26 32.78 4.39 -8.11
C GLN A 26 31.93 5.39 -7.31
N GLY A 27 32.36 5.61 -6.09
CA GLY A 27 32.34 6.76 -5.21
C GLY A 27 31.10 7.65 -5.14
N GLU A 28 30.32 7.46 -4.06
CA GLU A 28 29.79 8.53 -3.20
C GLU A 28 29.52 7.95 -1.81
N GLU A 29 30.02 8.65 -0.77
CA GLU A 29 29.84 8.26 0.63
C GLU A 29 28.37 8.47 1.07
N TYR A 30 27.57 7.40 1.08
CA TYR A 30 26.30 7.38 1.78
C TYR A 30 26.43 6.70 3.14
N SER A 31 26.00 7.41 4.16
CA SER A 31 25.99 6.99 5.57
C SER A 31 25.33 5.62 5.79
N MET A 32 26.15 4.57 5.83
CA MET A 32 25.76 3.18 6.12
C MET A 32 25.66 2.94 7.63
N LYS A 33 24.66 3.45 8.33
CA LYS A 33 24.60 3.16 9.79
C LYS A 33 23.48 2.20 10.23
N LYS A 34 22.53 1.76 9.37
CA LYS A 34 21.53 0.75 9.76
C LYS A 34 21.34 -0.41 8.78
N SER A 35 21.67 -0.28 7.51
CA SER A 35 21.53 -1.36 6.50
C SER A 35 22.72 -2.34 6.47
N GLY A 36 23.84 -2.00 7.07
CA GLY A 36 25.04 -2.84 7.00
C GLY A 36 24.98 -4.13 7.81
N VAL A 37 24.16 -4.18 8.85
CA VAL A 37 24.08 -5.37 9.74
C VAL A 37 23.21 -6.47 9.11
N LEU A 38 22.16 -6.11 8.39
CA LEU A 38 21.31 -7.08 7.69
C LEU A 38 22.02 -7.65 6.44
N GLY A 39 22.76 -6.82 5.70
CA GLY A 39 23.52 -7.27 4.54
C GLY A 39 24.60 -8.28 4.88
N LEU A 40 25.24 -8.17 6.06
CA LEU A 40 26.26 -9.12 6.52
C LEU A 40 25.66 -10.46 6.94
N ALA A 41 24.47 -10.48 7.54
CA ALA A 41 23.77 -11.70 7.92
C ALA A 41 23.30 -12.52 6.69
N VAL A 42 22.87 -11.85 5.62
CA VAL A 42 22.48 -12.50 4.34
C VAL A 42 23.69 -13.08 3.62
N LEU A 43 24.85 -12.38 3.62
CA LEU A 43 26.09 -12.89 3.02
C LEU A 43 26.65 -14.13 3.75
N LEU A 44 26.46 -14.24 5.05
CA LEU A 44 26.86 -15.40 5.84
C LEU A 44 25.93 -16.62 5.63
N ALA A 45 24.65 -16.40 5.33
CA ALA A 45 23.70 -17.47 5.00
C ALA A 45 23.92 -18.03 3.59
N LEU A 46 24.37 -17.23 2.64
CA LEU A 46 24.66 -17.65 1.26
C LEU A 46 25.95 -18.47 1.11
N ALA A 47 26.88 -18.43 2.08
CA ALA A 47 28.15 -19.14 2.01
C ALA A 47 28.08 -20.63 2.39
N GLY A 48 26.94 -21.16 2.83
CA GLY A 48 26.81 -22.53 3.38
C GLY A 48 25.77 -23.45 2.79
N GLY A 49 25.00 -23.08 1.79
CA GLY A 49 23.86 -23.90 1.34
C GLY A 49 23.86 -24.25 -0.14
N THR A 50 23.89 -25.54 -0.46
CA THR A 50 23.52 -26.04 -1.80
C THR A 50 22.04 -25.85 -1.99
N ALA A 51 21.66 -25.01 -2.96
CA ALA A 51 20.27 -24.82 -3.35
C ALA A 51 19.68 -26.13 -3.91
N HIS A 52 18.72 -26.70 -3.21
CA HIS A 52 17.86 -27.75 -3.74
C HIS A 52 16.57 -27.09 -4.23
N ALA A 53 16.42 -27.03 -5.53
CA ALA A 53 15.16 -26.66 -6.15
C ALA A 53 14.38 -27.95 -6.40
N ALA A 54 13.29 -28.16 -5.66
CA ALA A 54 12.16 -28.97 -6.13
C ALA A 54 11.02 -28.94 -5.09
N GLY A 55 10.01 -28.14 -5.30
CA GLY A 55 8.74 -28.30 -4.62
C GLY A 55 7.72 -28.89 -5.59
N VAL A 56 7.29 -30.10 -5.40
CA VAL A 56 6.04 -30.60 -5.95
C VAL A 56 4.92 -29.96 -5.13
N TYR A 57 4.14 -29.11 -5.75
CA TYR A 57 3.03 -28.45 -5.08
C TYR A 57 1.79 -29.33 -5.21
N GLU A 58 1.38 -29.97 -4.13
CA GLU A 58 0.03 -30.50 -3.99
C GLU A 58 -0.93 -29.32 -3.78
N LEU A 59 -1.99 -29.28 -4.59
CA LEU A 59 -3.14 -28.43 -4.34
C LEU A 59 -3.94 -29.07 -3.19
N GLU A 60 -3.48 -28.90 -1.96
CA GLU A 60 -4.32 -29.16 -0.79
C GLU A 60 -5.50 -28.18 -0.81
N GLY A 61 -6.67 -28.67 -0.41
CA GLY A 61 -7.89 -27.87 -0.39
C GLY A 61 -7.65 -26.55 0.36
N VAL A 62 -7.95 -25.43 -0.28
CA VAL A 62 -7.69 -24.11 0.29
C VAL A 62 -8.50 -23.95 1.57
N VAL A 63 -7.84 -23.89 2.71
CA VAL A 63 -8.44 -23.68 4.01
C VAL A 63 -8.57 -22.18 4.27
N VAL A 64 -9.77 -21.72 4.63
CA VAL A 64 -10.05 -20.31 4.94
C VAL A 64 -10.17 -20.11 6.44
N THR A 65 -9.64 -18.99 6.91
CA THR A 65 -9.67 -18.57 8.31
C THR A 65 -10.48 -17.29 8.53
N ALA A 66 -10.91 -16.64 7.44
CA ALA A 66 -11.72 -15.43 7.51
C ALA A 66 -13.11 -15.62 8.16
N THR A 67 -13.50 -16.85 8.48
CA THR A 67 -14.70 -17.19 9.28
C THR A 67 -14.39 -17.41 10.76
N LYS A 68 -13.14 -17.19 11.19
CA LYS A 68 -12.61 -17.52 12.53
C LYS A 68 -12.55 -19.02 12.85
N ILE A 69 -12.89 -19.88 11.91
CA ILE A 69 -12.78 -21.34 11.99
C ILE A 69 -12.09 -21.81 10.72
N GLU A 70 -11.12 -22.71 10.84
CA GLU A 70 -10.49 -23.33 9.68
C GLU A 70 -11.45 -24.28 8.98
N GLU A 71 -11.92 -23.91 7.80
CA GLU A 71 -12.81 -24.71 6.98
C GLU A 71 -12.35 -24.70 5.52
N SER A 72 -12.67 -25.74 4.76
CA SER A 72 -12.46 -25.70 3.32
C SER A 72 -13.43 -24.72 2.69
N THR A 73 -12.99 -23.99 1.66
CA THR A 73 -13.82 -23.00 0.91
C THR A 73 -15.16 -23.57 0.44
N GLU A 74 -15.22 -24.87 0.17
CA GLU A 74 -16.43 -25.54 -0.29
C GLU A 74 -17.53 -25.70 0.76
N LYS A 75 -17.13 -25.68 2.05
CA LYS A 75 -18.06 -25.87 3.18
C LYS A 75 -18.55 -24.56 3.80
N VAL A 76 -17.89 -23.46 3.49
CA VAL A 76 -18.24 -22.16 4.06
C VAL A 76 -19.44 -21.58 3.31
N PRO A 77 -20.58 -21.31 3.97
CA PRO A 77 -21.77 -20.73 3.33
C PRO A 77 -21.63 -19.22 3.09
N ALA A 78 -20.47 -18.79 2.57
CA ALA A 78 -20.13 -17.41 2.32
C ALA A 78 -19.37 -17.26 1.00
N SER A 79 -19.45 -16.08 0.39
CA SER A 79 -18.71 -15.79 -0.83
C SER A 79 -17.26 -15.41 -0.45
N ILE A 80 -16.38 -16.40 -0.46
CA ILE A 80 -14.94 -16.22 -0.16
C ILE A 80 -14.13 -16.49 -1.42
N SER A 81 -13.06 -15.71 -1.61
CA SER A 81 -11.97 -16.05 -2.53
C SER A 81 -10.63 -15.93 -1.82
N VAL A 82 -9.64 -16.63 -2.33
CA VAL A 82 -8.30 -16.70 -1.74
C VAL A 82 -7.27 -16.46 -2.84
N VAL A 83 -6.41 -15.46 -2.60
CA VAL A 83 -5.22 -15.22 -3.42
C VAL A 83 -4.02 -15.78 -2.66
N THR A 84 -3.32 -16.71 -3.25
CA THR A 84 -2.18 -17.39 -2.61
C THR A 84 -0.85 -16.69 -2.90
N ALA A 85 0.19 -16.96 -2.07
CA ALA A 85 1.57 -16.51 -2.33
C ALA A 85 2.05 -16.92 -3.73
N LYS A 86 1.72 -18.16 -4.15
CA LYS A 86 2.05 -18.66 -5.48
C LYS A 86 1.40 -17.80 -6.57
N GLU A 87 0.14 -17.49 -6.45
CA GLU A 87 -0.57 -16.65 -7.41
C GLU A 87 0.00 -15.23 -7.45
N ILE A 88 0.31 -14.63 -6.29
CA ILE A 88 0.97 -13.32 -6.18
C ILE A 88 2.27 -13.31 -6.99
N LYS A 89 3.09 -14.35 -6.81
CA LYS A 89 4.37 -14.51 -7.50
C LYS A 89 4.22 -14.79 -8.99
N ASP A 90 3.37 -15.73 -9.36
CA ASP A 90 3.19 -16.16 -10.77
C ASP A 90 2.62 -15.05 -11.64
N ARG A 91 1.73 -14.22 -11.09
CA ARG A 91 1.15 -13.05 -11.77
C ARG A 91 1.98 -11.78 -11.63
N GLY A 92 3.06 -11.82 -10.83
CA GLY A 92 3.96 -10.70 -10.62
C GLY A 92 3.32 -9.48 -9.96
N TYR A 93 2.35 -9.68 -9.05
CA TYR A 93 1.71 -8.58 -8.35
C TYR A 93 2.71 -7.82 -7.49
N GLN A 94 2.80 -6.52 -7.70
CA GLN A 94 3.74 -5.64 -7.00
C GLN A 94 3.15 -5.01 -5.72
N SER A 95 1.86 -5.18 -5.48
CA SER A 95 1.17 -4.68 -4.29
C SER A 95 -0.07 -5.51 -3.96
N VAL A 96 -0.49 -5.46 -2.71
CA VAL A 96 -1.75 -6.07 -2.25
C VAL A 96 -2.95 -5.54 -3.03
N ALA A 97 -2.96 -4.23 -3.32
CA ALA A 97 -4.03 -3.62 -4.11
C ALA A 97 -4.15 -4.24 -5.51
N GLN A 98 -3.02 -4.51 -6.20
CA GLN A 98 -3.05 -5.19 -7.50
C GLN A 98 -3.62 -6.60 -7.41
N ALA A 99 -3.21 -7.37 -6.41
CA ALA A 99 -3.74 -8.72 -6.18
C ALA A 99 -5.25 -8.70 -5.93
N LEU A 100 -5.71 -7.81 -5.06
CA LEU A 100 -7.13 -7.65 -4.74
C LEU A 100 -7.96 -7.14 -5.92
N GLY A 101 -7.40 -6.28 -6.77
CA GLY A 101 -8.10 -5.71 -7.93
C GLY A 101 -8.50 -6.73 -9.00
N GLN A 102 -7.97 -7.95 -8.95
CA GLN A 102 -8.37 -9.05 -9.83
C GLN A 102 -9.51 -9.88 -9.24
N GLU A 103 -9.86 -9.63 -7.98
CA GLU A 103 -10.88 -10.40 -7.29
C GLU A 103 -12.30 -9.94 -7.66
N PRO A 104 -13.24 -10.87 -7.89
CA PRO A 104 -14.61 -10.52 -8.23
C PRO A 104 -15.25 -9.60 -7.20
N GLY A 105 -15.86 -8.49 -7.66
CA GLY A 105 -16.55 -7.52 -6.81
C GLY A 105 -15.62 -6.57 -6.03
N VAL A 106 -14.31 -6.65 -6.22
CA VAL A 106 -13.36 -5.66 -5.75
C VAL A 106 -13.17 -4.59 -6.81
N TYR A 107 -13.27 -3.34 -6.42
CA TYR A 107 -12.99 -2.19 -7.27
C TYR A 107 -11.85 -1.36 -6.66
N LEU A 108 -10.83 -1.11 -7.46
CA LEU A 108 -9.74 -0.21 -7.10
C LEU A 108 -10.06 1.20 -7.56
N SER A 109 -10.05 2.15 -6.65
CA SER A 109 -10.16 3.55 -7.01
C SER A 109 -8.91 3.97 -7.80
N PRO A 110 -9.07 4.58 -8.99
CA PRO A 110 -7.93 5.11 -9.74
C PRO A 110 -7.31 6.35 -9.10
N VAL A 111 -7.97 6.96 -8.12
CA VAL A 111 -7.44 8.08 -7.35
C VAL A 111 -6.55 7.58 -6.21
N ALA A 112 -5.58 8.40 -5.91
CA ALA A 112 -4.50 8.20 -4.97
C ALA A 112 -4.77 7.26 -3.79
N ASN A 113 -3.78 6.44 -3.49
CA ASN A 113 -3.71 5.46 -2.40
C ASN A 113 -4.54 4.18 -2.61
N GLY A 114 -5.06 3.93 -3.82
CA GLY A 114 -5.69 2.66 -4.17
C GLY A 114 -6.85 2.29 -3.25
N GLY A 115 -7.74 3.24 -2.96
CA GLY A 115 -8.93 2.95 -2.16
C GLY A 115 -9.65 1.74 -2.74
N ILE A 116 -9.93 0.73 -1.91
CA ILE A 116 -10.66 -0.48 -2.31
C ILE A 116 -12.11 -0.33 -1.90
N SER A 117 -13.02 -0.63 -2.82
CA SER A 117 -14.42 -0.89 -2.49
C SER A 117 -14.76 -2.35 -2.79
N LEU A 118 -15.66 -2.92 -2.02
CA LEU A 118 -16.10 -4.31 -2.14
C LEU A 118 -17.60 -4.35 -2.35
N ARG A 119 -18.05 -4.75 -3.55
CA ARG A 119 -19.48 -4.75 -3.94
C ARG A 119 -20.19 -3.42 -3.69
N GLY A 120 -19.48 -2.29 -3.86
CA GLY A 120 -20.01 -0.94 -3.66
C GLY A 120 -19.90 -0.39 -2.23
N PHE A 121 -19.47 -1.20 -1.25
CA PHE A 121 -19.15 -0.71 0.08
C PHE A 121 -17.82 0.05 0.08
N ALA A 122 -17.77 1.14 0.83
CA ALA A 122 -16.56 1.97 0.96
C ALA A 122 -15.45 1.26 1.77
N SER A 123 -14.21 1.71 1.64
CA SER A 123 -13.08 1.18 2.42
C SER A 123 -13.30 1.21 3.92
N SER A 124 -14.05 2.19 4.43
CA SER A 124 -14.40 2.31 5.85
C SER A 124 -15.33 1.21 6.37
N ASP A 125 -16.07 0.56 5.47
CA ASP A 125 -17.04 -0.50 5.79
C ASP A 125 -16.44 -1.90 5.63
N ILE A 126 -15.17 -1.98 5.24
CA ILE A 126 -14.42 -3.21 5.02
C ILE A 126 -13.37 -3.34 6.11
N LEU A 127 -13.45 -4.40 6.90
CA LEU A 127 -12.43 -4.71 7.88
C LEU A 127 -11.23 -5.37 7.20
N VAL A 128 -10.04 -4.84 7.44
CA VAL A 128 -8.80 -5.42 6.94
C VAL A 128 -7.95 -5.89 8.11
N LEU A 129 -7.58 -7.16 8.04
CA LEU A 129 -6.78 -7.83 9.06
C LEU A 129 -5.44 -8.25 8.49
N VAL A 130 -4.37 -8.08 9.25
CA VAL A 130 -3.06 -8.69 9.00
C VAL A 130 -2.74 -9.59 10.20
N ASP A 131 -2.59 -10.88 9.96
CA ASP A 131 -2.46 -11.90 11.01
C ASP A 131 -3.51 -11.72 12.12
N GLY A 132 -4.79 -11.53 11.74
CA GLY A 132 -5.91 -11.34 12.66
C GLY A 132 -6.04 -9.93 13.27
N GLN A 133 -5.02 -9.08 13.17
CA GLN A 133 -5.01 -7.75 13.78
C GLN A 133 -5.57 -6.69 12.82
N PRO A 134 -6.54 -5.84 13.23
CA PRO A 134 -7.06 -4.75 12.42
C PRO A 134 -5.99 -3.71 12.07
N VAL A 135 -5.95 -3.31 10.79
CA VAL A 135 -5.01 -2.29 10.25
C VAL A 135 -5.70 -1.06 9.68
N ASN A 136 -7.02 -0.99 9.81
CA ASN A 136 -7.78 0.19 9.39
C ASN A 136 -7.42 1.42 10.21
N SER A 137 -7.27 2.57 9.56
CA SER A 137 -7.09 3.86 10.23
C SER A 137 -8.17 4.12 11.27
N GLY A 138 -7.78 4.53 12.46
CA GLY A 138 -8.70 4.89 13.53
C GLY A 138 -9.57 6.12 13.21
N TRP A 139 -9.09 7.00 12.32
CA TRP A 139 -9.75 8.23 11.95
C TRP A 139 -10.88 8.01 10.92
N ASN A 140 -10.58 7.39 9.78
CA ASN A 140 -11.51 7.30 8.65
C ASN A 140 -11.79 5.88 8.19
N GLY A 141 -11.22 4.87 8.86
CA GLY A 141 -11.39 3.45 8.52
C GLY A 141 -10.66 3.00 7.24
N SER A 142 -9.97 3.89 6.53
CA SER A 142 -9.23 3.51 5.32
C SER A 142 -7.98 2.68 5.63
N VAL A 143 -7.49 1.98 4.62
CA VAL A 143 -6.21 1.25 4.68
C VAL A 143 -5.30 1.79 3.60
N ASP A 144 -4.06 2.05 3.97
CA ASP A 144 -3.01 2.35 3.00
C ASP A 144 -2.31 1.04 2.58
N TRP A 145 -2.67 0.56 1.41
CA TRP A 145 -2.19 -0.72 0.89
C TRP A 145 -0.70 -0.72 0.55
N THR A 146 -0.08 0.46 0.46
CA THR A 146 1.36 0.57 0.25
C THR A 146 2.17 0.20 1.48
N MET A 147 1.53 0.18 2.66
CA MET A 147 2.15 -0.16 3.92
C MET A 147 2.19 -1.66 4.22
N ILE A 148 1.55 -2.51 3.39
CA ILE A 148 1.53 -3.96 3.56
C ILE A 148 2.50 -4.59 2.57
N PRO A 149 3.63 -5.19 3.05
CA PRO A 149 4.62 -5.80 2.17
C PRO A 149 4.05 -7.06 1.51
N VAL A 150 3.95 -7.03 0.17
CA VAL A 150 3.32 -8.10 -0.61
C VAL A 150 4.12 -9.39 -0.60
N GLU A 151 5.43 -9.31 -0.49
CA GLU A 151 6.33 -10.49 -0.49
C GLU A 151 6.23 -11.31 0.81
N ASN A 152 5.76 -10.69 1.89
CA ASN A 152 5.56 -11.39 3.17
C ASN A 152 4.16 -12.01 3.31
N ILE A 153 3.43 -12.20 2.20
CA ILE A 153 2.05 -12.71 2.24
C ILE A 153 2.02 -14.19 1.86
N LYS A 154 1.42 -15.00 2.72
CA LYS A 154 1.08 -16.40 2.47
C LYS A 154 -0.22 -16.52 1.68
N LYS A 155 -1.25 -15.79 2.12
CA LYS A 155 -2.57 -15.74 1.46
C LYS A 155 -3.33 -14.48 1.80
N ILE A 156 -4.24 -14.09 0.91
CA ILE A 156 -5.24 -13.05 1.12
C ILE A 156 -6.61 -13.69 0.95
N GLU A 157 -7.46 -13.58 1.94
CA GLU A 157 -8.82 -14.08 1.93
C GLU A 157 -9.77 -12.90 1.83
N VAL A 158 -10.70 -12.93 0.89
CA VAL A 158 -11.72 -11.90 0.68
C VAL A 158 -13.09 -12.48 0.99
N LEU A 159 -13.60 -12.17 2.17
CA LEU A 159 -14.96 -12.52 2.60
C LEU A 159 -15.92 -11.39 2.20
N ARG A 160 -16.86 -11.69 1.31
CA ARG A 160 -17.79 -10.73 0.76
C ARG A 160 -19.14 -10.80 1.45
N GLY A 161 -19.66 -9.64 1.83
CA GLY A 161 -20.94 -9.52 2.51
C GLY A 161 -20.79 -9.26 4.01
N ALA A 162 -21.91 -9.07 4.70
CA ALA A 162 -21.91 -8.68 6.11
C ALA A 162 -21.30 -9.77 7.00
N ALA A 163 -20.20 -9.43 7.67
CA ALA A 163 -19.53 -10.26 8.65
C ALA A 163 -19.54 -9.64 10.06
N SER A 164 -20.41 -8.66 10.28
CA SER A 164 -20.48 -7.90 11.54
C SER A 164 -20.78 -8.76 12.76
N SER A 165 -21.46 -9.90 12.57
CA SER A 165 -21.70 -10.86 13.66
C SER A 165 -20.43 -11.51 14.22
N LEU A 166 -19.39 -11.61 13.37
CA LEU A 166 -18.09 -12.22 13.74
C LEU A 166 -17.03 -11.17 14.10
N TYR A 167 -17.10 -9.99 13.45
CA TYR A 167 -16.02 -9.01 13.45
C TYR A 167 -16.43 -7.61 13.89
N GLY A 168 -17.70 -7.40 14.25
CA GLY A 168 -18.20 -6.09 14.69
C GLY A 168 -18.48 -5.10 13.56
N GLY A 169 -18.74 -3.86 13.91
CA GLY A 169 -19.36 -2.85 13.03
C GLY A 169 -18.61 -2.46 11.77
N ARG A 170 -17.30 -2.67 11.70
CA ARG A 170 -16.50 -2.33 10.51
C ARG A 170 -16.54 -3.40 9.39
N ALA A 171 -17.17 -4.54 9.64
CA ALA A 171 -17.27 -5.64 8.68
C ALA A 171 -18.64 -5.71 7.99
N THR A 172 -19.28 -4.58 7.75
CA THR A 172 -20.58 -4.51 7.08
C THR A 172 -20.50 -4.80 5.59
N GLY A 173 -19.42 -4.39 4.94
CA GLY A 173 -19.14 -4.66 3.52
C GLY A 173 -18.40 -5.96 3.27
N GLY A 174 -17.67 -6.45 4.27
CA GLY A 174 -16.87 -7.67 4.20
C GLY A 174 -15.58 -7.59 5.03
N VAL A 175 -14.77 -8.64 4.90
CA VAL A 175 -13.46 -8.76 5.56
C VAL A 175 -12.40 -9.13 4.53
N ILE A 176 -11.25 -8.48 4.61
CA ILE A 176 -10.05 -8.88 3.90
C ILE A 176 -9.04 -9.33 4.95
N SER A 177 -8.73 -10.62 4.98
CA SER A 177 -7.79 -11.22 5.92
C SER A 177 -6.50 -11.57 5.20
N ILE A 178 -5.39 -11.03 5.68
CA ILE A 178 -4.05 -11.24 5.15
C ILE A 178 -3.28 -12.07 6.16
N THR A 179 -2.79 -13.22 5.74
CA THR A 179 -1.93 -14.07 6.55
C THR A 179 -0.49 -13.94 6.04
N THR A 180 0.46 -13.68 6.94
CA THR A 180 1.87 -13.59 6.60
C THR A 180 2.53 -14.97 6.46
N ASN A 181 3.70 -15.02 5.82
CA ASN A 181 4.41 -16.25 5.52
C ASN A 181 4.74 -17.05 6.78
N THR A 182 4.68 -18.37 6.62
CA THR A 182 5.31 -19.37 7.49
C THR A 182 6.47 -19.98 6.72
N HIS A 183 7.46 -20.54 7.41
CA HIS A 183 8.69 -20.96 6.77
C HIS A 183 8.75 -22.50 6.64
N GLU A 184 9.38 -22.96 5.57
CA GLU A 184 9.68 -24.36 5.33
C GLU A 184 10.88 -24.79 6.15
N GLU A 185 11.04 -26.12 6.36
CA GLU A 185 12.18 -26.67 7.10
C GLU A 185 13.50 -26.37 6.38
N GLY A 186 14.53 -26.04 7.12
CA GLY A 186 15.84 -25.64 6.63
C GLY A 186 16.15 -24.15 6.77
N VAL A 187 17.13 -23.71 6.02
CA VAL A 187 17.55 -22.30 5.95
C VAL A 187 17.17 -21.76 4.58
N HIS A 188 16.37 -20.73 4.55
CA HIS A 188 15.91 -20.10 3.31
C HIS A 188 16.25 -18.61 3.31
N GLY A 189 16.58 -18.09 2.14
CA GLY A 189 16.81 -16.69 1.92
C GLY A 189 16.20 -16.25 0.59
N ASN A 190 15.62 -15.08 0.55
CA ASN A 190 15.12 -14.46 -0.66
C ASN A 190 15.67 -13.04 -0.78
N MET A 191 16.06 -12.67 -1.99
CA MET A 191 16.46 -11.31 -2.32
C MET A 191 15.78 -10.91 -3.63
N THR A 192 15.03 -9.82 -3.60
CA THR A 192 14.41 -9.25 -4.79
C THR A 192 14.89 -7.81 -4.97
N LEU A 193 15.44 -7.52 -6.14
CA LEU A 193 15.79 -6.17 -6.56
C LEU A 193 15.04 -5.87 -7.85
N SER A 194 14.28 -4.78 -7.88
CA SER A 194 13.53 -4.36 -9.06
C SER A 194 13.74 -2.89 -9.34
N TYR A 195 13.77 -2.55 -10.62
CA TYR A 195 13.79 -1.19 -11.11
C TYR A 195 12.75 -1.03 -12.23
N GLY A 196 12.02 0.06 -12.23
CA GLY A 196 10.95 0.33 -13.20
C GLY A 196 10.83 1.81 -13.55
N SER A 197 9.80 2.14 -14.32
CA SER A 197 9.48 3.51 -14.72
C SER A 197 9.30 4.42 -13.50
N ASN A 198 9.47 5.74 -13.71
CA ASN A 198 9.42 6.77 -12.67
C ASN A 198 10.37 6.48 -11.50
N SER A 199 11.59 6.04 -11.82
CA SER A 199 12.63 5.65 -10.85
C SER A 199 12.10 4.69 -9.77
N THR A 200 11.11 3.86 -10.10
CA THR A 200 10.53 2.93 -9.15
C THR A 200 11.55 1.86 -8.80
N THR A 201 11.86 1.74 -7.52
CA THR A 201 12.78 0.73 -6.99
C THR A 201 12.07 -0.11 -5.93
N LYS A 202 12.41 -1.40 -5.88
CA LYS A 202 12.01 -2.33 -4.83
C LYS A 202 13.22 -3.14 -4.40
N GLN A 203 13.41 -3.24 -3.10
CA GLN A 203 14.45 -4.04 -2.46
C GLN A 203 13.76 -4.88 -1.40
N VAL A 204 13.93 -6.19 -1.47
CA VAL A 204 13.40 -7.14 -0.49
C VAL A 204 14.52 -8.05 -0.06
N TYR A 205 14.62 -8.30 1.22
CA TYR A 205 15.56 -9.23 1.83
C TYR A 205 14.82 -10.00 2.90
N ASP A 206 14.71 -11.32 2.73
CA ASP A 206 14.09 -12.21 3.69
C ASP A 206 15.04 -13.35 4.03
N VAL A 207 15.06 -13.73 5.29
CA VAL A 207 15.79 -14.89 5.77
C VAL A 207 14.93 -15.65 6.77
N SER A 208 14.93 -16.96 6.68
CA SER A 208 14.26 -17.81 7.64
C SER A 208 15.04 -19.08 7.94
N VAL A 209 14.84 -19.59 9.13
CA VAL A 209 15.40 -20.84 9.63
C VAL A 209 14.30 -21.60 10.34
N ARG A 210 13.96 -22.78 9.84
CA ARG A 210 13.11 -23.73 10.55
C ARG A 210 13.90 -25.00 10.82
N LYS A 211 14.10 -25.29 12.09
CA LYS A 211 14.83 -26.47 12.54
C LYS A 211 14.30 -26.95 13.88
N ASP A 212 14.09 -28.26 14.01
CA ASP A 212 13.57 -28.90 15.21
C ASP A 212 12.24 -28.25 15.64
N LYS A 213 12.24 -27.54 16.77
CA LYS A 213 11.07 -26.89 17.37
C LYS A 213 10.99 -25.40 17.06
N TRP A 214 11.96 -24.86 16.34
CA TRP A 214 12.04 -23.41 16.09
C TRP A 214 11.82 -23.07 14.63
N ASP A 215 10.96 -22.07 14.41
CA ASP A 215 10.79 -21.40 13.15
C ASP A 215 11.01 -19.90 13.37
N ILE A 216 12.03 -19.33 12.74
CA ILE A 216 12.45 -17.96 12.89
C ILE A 216 12.59 -17.33 11.52
N GLY A 217 11.95 -16.21 11.29
CA GLY A 217 12.09 -15.44 10.06
C GLY A 217 12.17 -13.95 10.33
N ALA A 218 12.89 -13.25 9.47
CA ALA A 218 12.96 -11.81 9.47
C ALA A 218 13.15 -11.28 8.05
N GLY A 219 12.62 -10.09 7.78
CA GLY A 219 12.79 -9.46 6.49
C GLY A 219 12.69 -7.95 6.52
N TYR A 220 13.11 -7.37 5.39
CA TYR A 220 13.08 -5.96 5.11
C TYR A 220 12.62 -5.72 3.69
N GLU A 221 11.72 -4.78 3.52
CA GLU A 221 11.29 -4.31 2.21
C GLU A 221 11.40 -2.79 2.13
N LYS A 222 12.00 -2.28 1.06
CA LYS A 222 11.98 -0.86 0.70
C LYS A 222 11.45 -0.70 -0.71
N ARG A 223 10.47 0.19 -0.85
CA ARG A 223 9.95 0.64 -2.14
C ARG A 223 10.02 2.14 -2.24
N LYS A 224 10.42 2.63 -3.40
CA LYS A 224 10.46 4.06 -3.73
C LYS A 224 9.98 4.26 -5.15
N THR A 225 9.28 5.36 -5.40
CA THR A 225 8.95 5.84 -6.75
C THR A 225 8.93 7.37 -6.74
N ASP A 226 9.34 7.97 -7.84
CA ASP A 226 9.16 9.40 -8.05
C ASP A 226 7.71 9.72 -8.50
N GLY A 227 6.88 8.68 -8.75
CA GLY A 227 5.46 8.83 -9.06
C GLY A 227 5.19 9.24 -10.50
N TRP A 228 4.00 9.68 -10.76
CA TRP A 228 3.57 10.15 -12.07
C TRP A 228 2.65 11.37 -11.94
N ARG A 229 2.59 12.17 -12.98
CA ARG A 229 1.66 13.29 -13.09
C ARG A 229 0.24 12.78 -13.30
N GLY A 230 -0.58 12.85 -12.27
CA GLY A 230 -1.96 12.34 -12.35
C GLY A 230 -2.96 13.13 -11.54
N TYR A 231 -2.49 14.14 -10.84
CA TYR A 231 -3.31 14.95 -9.91
C TYR A 231 -3.51 16.34 -10.49
N TYR A 232 -4.53 16.43 -11.36
CA TYR A 232 -4.89 17.69 -12.00
C TYR A 232 -5.62 18.60 -11.02
N VAL A 233 -5.33 19.89 -11.14
CA VAL A 233 -6.08 20.98 -10.52
C VAL A 233 -7.19 21.34 -11.48
N ASP A 234 -8.41 21.02 -11.12
CA ASP A 234 -9.60 21.27 -11.91
C ASP A 234 -10.66 22.01 -11.08
N SER A 235 -11.40 22.89 -11.72
CA SER A 235 -12.47 23.62 -11.05
C SER A 235 -13.69 23.82 -11.93
N ARG A 236 -14.83 24.07 -11.27
CA ARG A 236 -16.05 24.47 -11.94
C ARG A 236 -16.05 25.99 -12.15
N VAL A 237 -16.50 26.40 -13.30
CA VAL A 237 -16.69 27.82 -13.62
C VAL A 237 -17.66 28.44 -12.61
N SER A 238 -17.19 29.47 -11.88
CA SER A 238 -18.02 30.24 -10.96
C SER A 238 -18.76 31.37 -11.70
N SER A 239 -19.66 32.03 -11.01
CA SER A 239 -20.41 33.18 -11.59
C SER A 239 -19.64 34.49 -11.55
N SER A 240 -18.56 34.60 -10.78
CA SER A 240 -17.74 35.81 -10.64
C SER A 240 -16.29 35.43 -10.39
N THR A 241 -15.38 36.31 -10.82
CA THR A 241 -13.94 36.25 -10.56
C THR A 241 -13.50 37.58 -10.00
N ALA A 242 -12.57 37.54 -9.06
CA ALA A 242 -12.06 38.72 -8.37
C ALA A 242 -10.55 38.89 -8.50
N ASN A 243 -9.82 37.83 -8.77
CA ASN A 243 -8.37 37.87 -8.81
C ASN A 243 -7.84 38.52 -10.09
N THR A 244 -6.73 39.22 -9.98
CA THR A 244 -5.97 39.79 -11.09
C THR A 244 -4.52 39.31 -11.00
N PRO A 245 -3.86 38.99 -12.13
CA PRO A 245 -4.31 39.22 -13.52
C PRO A 245 -5.37 38.22 -14.00
N GLN A 246 -6.05 38.57 -15.10
CA GLN A 246 -7.05 37.73 -15.75
C GLN A 246 -6.51 37.14 -17.05
N PHE A 247 -6.86 35.89 -17.34
CA PHE A 247 -6.43 35.12 -18.48
C PHE A 247 -7.63 34.51 -19.23
N ASP A 248 -7.49 34.32 -20.55
CA ASP A 248 -8.54 33.68 -21.35
C ASP A 248 -8.61 32.18 -21.05
N ALA A 249 -9.79 31.68 -20.70
CA ALA A 249 -10.06 30.29 -20.41
C ALA A 249 -10.39 29.43 -21.64
N SER A 250 -10.57 30.04 -22.84
CA SER A 250 -11.14 29.38 -24.03
C SER A 250 -10.32 28.21 -24.55
N ASN A 251 -9.00 28.18 -24.29
CA ASN A 251 -8.07 27.16 -24.75
C ASN A 251 -7.67 26.14 -23.67
N LEU A 252 -8.19 26.26 -22.45
CA LEU A 252 -7.88 25.31 -21.41
C LEU A 252 -8.65 24.00 -21.58
N PRO A 253 -8.02 22.85 -21.33
CA PRO A 253 -8.67 21.55 -21.44
C PRO A 253 -9.75 21.37 -20.37
N LEU A 254 -10.72 20.52 -20.70
CA LEU A 254 -11.76 20.09 -19.78
C LEU A 254 -11.52 18.64 -19.33
N ASP A 255 -11.85 18.33 -18.09
CA ASP A 255 -11.91 16.95 -17.61
C ASP A 255 -13.18 16.25 -18.15
N GLY A 256 -13.29 14.92 -17.89
CA GLY A 256 -14.45 14.13 -18.32
C GLY A 256 -15.80 14.55 -17.68
N ARG A 257 -15.78 15.51 -16.73
CA ARG A 257 -16.97 16.07 -16.06
C ARG A 257 -17.25 17.50 -16.50
N GLY A 258 -16.51 18.02 -17.50
CA GLY A 258 -16.63 19.39 -17.99
C GLY A 258 -16.04 20.46 -17.08
N ARG A 259 -15.13 20.11 -16.16
CA ARG A 259 -14.40 21.07 -15.33
C ARG A 259 -13.14 21.50 -16.05
N VAL A 260 -12.77 22.75 -15.89
CA VAL A 260 -11.54 23.29 -16.49
C VAL A 260 -10.33 22.79 -15.75
N ILE A 261 -9.34 22.28 -16.47
CA ILE A 261 -8.05 21.89 -15.93
C ILE A 261 -7.11 23.10 -15.98
N LEU A 262 -6.69 23.57 -14.81
CA LEU A 262 -5.79 24.71 -14.67
C LEU A 262 -4.31 24.30 -14.69
N GLY A 263 -4.02 23.08 -14.27
CA GLY A 263 -2.69 22.53 -14.13
C GLY A 263 -2.67 21.26 -13.32
N GLY A 264 -1.65 21.05 -12.50
CA GLY A 264 -1.55 19.87 -11.65
C GLY A 264 -0.56 20.05 -10.50
N ARG A 265 -0.67 19.14 -9.54
CA ARG A 265 0.16 19.10 -8.33
C ARG A 265 1.51 18.42 -8.55
N GLY A 266 1.78 17.99 -9.80
CA GLY A 266 3.00 17.29 -10.16
C GLY A 266 2.97 15.79 -9.91
N GLU A 267 4.14 15.21 -9.73
CA GLU A 267 4.33 13.79 -9.47
C GLU A 267 4.12 13.47 -7.99
N LYS A 268 3.35 12.42 -7.69
CA LYS A 268 3.25 11.91 -6.32
C LYS A 268 4.35 10.90 -6.04
N ALA A 269 5.47 11.41 -5.53
CA ALA A 269 6.57 10.57 -5.06
C ALA A 269 6.25 9.93 -3.71
N TRP A 270 6.75 8.70 -3.47
CA TRP A 270 6.62 8.06 -2.17
C TRP A 270 7.73 7.06 -1.88
N THR A 271 7.97 6.84 -0.60
CA THR A 271 8.86 5.81 -0.08
C THR A 271 8.15 5.04 1.03
N SER A 272 8.25 3.71 1.00
CA SER A 272 7.75 2.82 2.04
C SER A 272 8.89 1.88 2.48
N GLU A 273 9.11 1.79 3.78
CA GLU A 273 10.07 0.87 4.40
C GLU A 273 9.35 -0.01 5.42
N SER A 274 9.51 -1.32 5.29
CA SER A 274 8.86 -2.29 6.17
C SER A 274 9.90 -3.25 6.76
N TYR A 275 9.72 -3.59 8.02
CA TYR A 275 10.50 -4.60 8.74
C TYR A 275 9.53 -5.62 9.34
N HIS A 276 9.81 -6.89 9.16
CA HIS A 276 9.01 -7.94 9.80
C HIS A 276 9.89 -9.00 10.46
N ALA A 277 9.35 -9.62 11.50
CA ALA A 277 9.96 -10.76 12.17
C ALA A 277 8.87 -11.70 12.67
N LYS A 278 9.12 -12.98 12.59
CA LYS A 278 8.24 -14.04 13.10
C LYS A 278 9.06 -15.09 13.82
N LEU A 279 8.63 -15.45 15.02
CA LEU A 279 9.24 -16.46 15.86
C LEU A 279 8.16 -17.44 16.30
N THR A 280 8.31 -18.70 15.91
CA THR A 280 7.40 -19.77 16.35
C THR A 280 8.17 -20.86 17.07
N TYR A 281 7.63 -21.27 18.22
CA TYR A 281 8.08 -22.44 18.96
C TYR A 281 7.02 -23.54 18.90
N HIS A 282 7.39 -24.69 18.34
CA HIS A 282 6.56 -25.88 18.25
C HIS A 282 6.80 -26.77 19.48
N PHE A 283 5.81 -26.85 20.38
CA PHE A 283 5.87 -27.77 21.50
C PHE A 283 5.84 -29.22 21.02
N ASN A 284 5.00 -29.49 20.03
CA ASN A 284 4.85 -30.70 19.24
C ASN A 284 4.18 -30.36 17.91
N ASP A 285 3.75 -31.40 17.14
CA ASP A 285 3.14 -31.21 15.81
C ASP A 285 1.80 -30.46 15.86
N ASP A 286 1.09 -30.51 16.98
CA ASP A 286 -0.24 -29.89 17.14
C ASP A 286 -0.19 -28.51 17.84
N LYS A 287 0.87 -28.23 18.60
CA LYS A 287 0.92 -27.05 19.49
C LYS A 287 2.07 -26.13 19.17
N SER A 288 1.74 -24.85 19.04
CA SER A 288 2.75 -23.81 18.79
C SER A 288 2.46 -22.52 19.54
N LEU A 289 3.50 -21.75 19.78
CA LEU A 289 3.47 -20.37 20.25
C LEU A 289 4.21 -19.50 19.24
N THR A 290 3.52 -18.53 18.65
CA THR A 290 4.07 -17.62 17.67
C THR A 290 4.03 -16.19 18.16
N TYR A 291 5.14 -15.47 17.98
CA TYR A 291 5.20 -14.03 18.05
C TYR A 291 5.49 -13.47 16.67
N SER A 292 4.73 -12.46 16.22
CA SER A 292 5.02 -11.73 14.98
C SER A 292 5.09 -10.23 15.21
N TYR A 293 5.97 -9.60 14.46
CA TYR A 293 6.18 -8.16 14.43
C TYR A 293 6.19 -7.66 12.99
N LEU A 294 5.47 -6.58 12.74
CA LEU A 294 5.52 -5.84 11.49
C LEU A 294 5.58 -4.36 11.80
N HIS A 295 6.52 -3.67 11.16
CA HIS A 295 6.63 -2.21 11.23
C HIS A 295 6.74 -1.64 9.81
N THR A 296 6.04 -0.56 9.55
CA THR A 296 6.11 0.13 8.26
C THR A 296 6.15 1.65 8.46
N ASP A 297 7.09 2.28 7.76
CA ASP A 297 7.19 3.73 7.57
C ASP A 297 6.84 4.05 6.12
N HIS A 298 5.92 4.97 5.90
CA HIS A 298 5.51 5.43 4.57
C HIS A 298 5.47 6.95 4.53
N LYS A 299 6.07 7.53 3.49
CA LYS A 299 6.10 8.98 3.25
C LYS A 299 5.77 9.25 1.79
N TYR A 300 5.02 10.31 1.55
CA TYR A 300 4.75 10.78 0.20
C TYR A 300 4.83 12.30 0.12
N SER A 301 5.18 12.79 -1.06
CA SER A 301 5.21 14.20 -1.43
C SER A 301 4.67 14.39 -2.83
N TYR A 302 4.37 15.63 -3.19
CA TYR A 302 4.11 16.02 -4.57
C TYR A 302 5.25 16.92 -5.01
N GLU A 303 5.79 16.66 -6.19
CA GLU A 303 6.95 17.36 -6.75
C GLU A 303 6.63 17.91 -8.13
N HIS A 304 7.25 19.03 -8.51
CA HIS A 304 7.09 19.70 -9.80
C HIS A 304 5.63 20.05 -10.14
N PRO A 305 4.96 20.85 -9.30
CA PRO A 305 3.65 21.39 -9.64
C PRO A 305 3.72 22.19 -10.95
N PHE A 306 2.66 22.19 -11.73
CA PHE A 306 2.63 22.88 -13.01
C PHE A 306 1.30 23.58 -13.28
N THR A 307 1.33 24.63 -14.07
CA THR A 307 0.15 25.34 -14.55
C THR A 307 0.11 25.33 -16.08
N LEU A 308 -1.10 25.26 -16.63
CA LEU A 308 -1.36 25.42 -18.06
C LEU A 308 -1.53 26.88 -18.44
N ILE A 309 -1.59 27.78 -17.45
CA ILE A 309 -1.79 29.20 -17.63
C ILE A 309 -0.42 29.87 -17.80
N LYS A 310 -0.25 30.61 -18.89
CA LYS A 310 1.01 31.29 -19.22
C LYS A 310 0.72 32.77 -19.44
N ASP A 311 1.67 33.64 -19.10
CA ASP A 311 1.63 35.05 -19.49
C ASP A 311 2.06 35.23 -20.98
N ALA A 312 2.06 36.46 -21.44
CA ALA A 312 2.44 36.80 -22.80
C ALA A 312 3.91 36.47 -23.15
N SER A 313 4.77 36.27 -22.13
CA SER A 313 6.16 35.82 -22.31
C SER A 313 6.33 34.32 -22.28
N GLY A 314 5.25 33.56 -22.00
CA GLY A 314 5.27 32.11 -21.85
C GLY A 314 5.63 31.62 -20.44
N LYS A 315 5.73 32.52 -19.46
CA LYS A 315 6.02 32.17 -18.07
C LYS A 315 4.80 31.56 -17.40
N SER A 316 5.02 30.50 -16.59
CA SER A 316 3.99 29.84 -15.78
C SER A 316 3.39 30.78 -14.75
N ILE A 317 2.06 30.78 -14.66
CA ILE A 317 1.30 31.63 -13.73
C ILE A 317 0.47 30.76 -12.79
N PHE A 318 0.65 30.96 -11.48
CA PHE A 318 -0.01 30.21 -10.42
C PHE A 318 -1.03 31.05 -9.62
N TYR A 319 -1.30 32.27 -10.02
CA TYR A 319 -2.23 33.19 -9.35
C TYR A 319 -2.99 34.03 -10.35
N GLY A 320 -4.29 34.24 -10.13
CA GLY A 320 -5.14 35.08 -10.97
C GLY A 320 -6.52 34.51 -11.17
N SER A 321 -7.12 34.85 -12.29
CA SER A 321 -8.40 34.30 -12.74
C SER A 321 -8.32 33.87 -14.19
N VAL A 322 -8.94 32.76 -14.56
CA VAL A 322 -9.26 32.43 -15.94
C VAL A 322 -10.70 32.81 -16.22
N VAL A 323 -10.94 33.54 -17.32
CA VAL A 323 -12.24 34.16 -17.63
C VAL A 323 -12.71 33.72 -19.02
N TYR A 324 -13.98 33.37 -19.11
CA TYR A 324 -14.65 33.09 -20.37
C TYR A 324 -15.27 34.36 -20.98
N PRO A 325 -15.56 34.38 -22.30
CA PRO A 325 -16.19 35.53 -22.94
C PRO A 325 -17.54 35.95 -22.36
N ASN A 326 -18.22 35.06 -21.64
CA ASN A 326 -19.49 35.34 -20.96
C ASN A 326 -19.31 35.98 -19.56
N GLY A 327 -18.08 36.33 -19.17
CA GLY A 327 -17.75 36.96 -17.88
C GLY A 327 -17.71 35.98 -16.71
N LYS A 328 -17.91 34.69 -16.90
CA LYS A 328 -17.74 33.67 -15.89
C LYS A 328 -16.30 33.18 -15.86
N GLY A 329 -15.82 32.79 -14.68
CA GLY A 329 -14.44 32.35 -14.58
C GLY A 329 -14.15 31.54 -13.32
N ILE A 330 -12.87 31.35 -13.07
CA ILE A 330 -12.32 30.59 -11.96
C ILE A 330 -11.14 31.37 -11.40
N ASP A 331 -11.19 31.70 -10.12
CA ASP A 331 -10.03 32.19 -9.38
C ASP A 331 -9.11 31.03 -9.00
N PHE A 332 -7.82 31.26 -9.05
CA PHE A 332 -6.81 30.27 -8.67
C PHE A 332 -5.64 30.94 -7.94
N ALA A 333 -5.01 30.17 -7.07
CA ALA A 333 -3.92 30.63 -6.20
C ALA A 333 -2.84 29.53 -6.11
N PRO A 334 -1.62 29.85 -5.66
CA PRO A 334 -0.52 28.89 -5.51
C PRO A 334 -0.90 27.65 -4.71
N GLY A 335 -1.64 27.80 -3.62
CA GLY A 335 -2.10 26.70 -2.78
C GLY A 335 -2.93 25.64 -3.52
N ASP A 336 -3.60 25.97 -4.62
CA ASP A 336 -4.35 25.00 -5.43
C ASP A 336 -3.44 23.98 -6.10
N PHE A 337 -2.22 24.39 -6.45
CA PHE A 337 -1.23 23.57 -7.15
C PHE A 337 -0.28 22.83 -6.21
N LEU A 338 -0.28 23.15 -4.92
CA LEU A 338 0.52 22.44 -3.93
C LEU A 338 -0.17 21.14 -3.53
N GLY A 339 0.58 20.04 -3.60
CA GLY A 339 0.12 18.73 -3.16
C GLY A 339 0.38 18.54 -1.67
N TYR A 340 -0.39 17.67 -1.04
CA TYR A 340 -0.18 17.29 0.35
C TYR A 340 1.09 16.46 0.51
N VAL A 341 1.79 16.68 1.62
CA VAL A 341 2.90 15.84 2.06
C VAL A 341 2.41 15.01 3.24
N GLY A 342 2.59 13.70 3.19
CA GLY A 342 2.09 12.85 4.25
C GLY A 342 3.11 11.86 4.77
N ALA A 343 2.92 11.46 6.02
CA ALA A 343 3.68 10.39 6.65
C ALA A 343 2.75 9.48 7.44
N LYS A 344 3.03 8.18 7.36
CA LYS A 344 2.38 7.13 8.14
C LYS A 344 3.44 6.23 8.74
N GLU A 345 3.29 5.93 10.01
CA GLU A 345 4.14 4.98 10.73
C GLU A 345 3.27 4.12 11.62
N TRP A 346 3.35 2.82 11.44
CA TRP A 346 2.66 1.87 12.29
C TRP A 346 3.53 0.69 12.65
N GLY A 347 3.29 0.17 13.83
CA GLY A 347 3.89 -1.05 14.33
C GLY A 347 2.83 -2.00 14.83
N MET A 348 2.99 -3.28 14.57
CA MET A 348 2.05 -4.33 14.96
C MET A 348 2.80 -5.46 15.66
N HIS A 349 2.22 -5.93 16.75
CA HIS A 349 2.71 -7.07 17.53
C HIS A 349 1.57 -8.06 17.71
N ASN A 350 1.84 -9.33 17.42
CA ASN A 350 0.88 -10.41 17.65
C ASN A 350 1.50 -11.55 18.42
N ILE A 351 0.72 -12.19 19.27
CA ILE A 351 1.03 -13.45 19.92
C ILE A 351 -0.11 -14.41 19.63
N PHE A 352 0.24 -15.62 19.17
CA PHE A 352 -0.69 -16.70 18.90
C PHE A 352 -0.28 -17.93 19.70
N TYR A 353 -1.23 -18.57 20.32
CA TYR A 353 -1.09 -19.93 20.80
C TYR A 353 -2.10 -20.83 20.08
N ASP A 354 -1.61 -21.86 19.42
CA ASP A 354 -2.41 -22.79 18.64
C ASP A 354 -2.29 -24.20 19.23
N ASP A 355 -3.42 -24.85 19.47
CA ASP A 355 -3.55 -26.27 19.80
C ASP A 355 -4.53 -26.90 18.79
N ASN A 356 -4.00 -27.31 17.65
CA ASN A 356 -4.80 -27.82 16.52
C ASN A 356 -5.56 -29.10 16.88
N LYS A 357 -4.98 -29.96 17.74
CA LYS A 357 -5.61 -31.20 18.18
C LYS A 357 -6.88 -30.93 18.99
N ASN A 358 -6.85 -29.94 19.87
CA ASN A 358 -7.98 -29.59 20.72
C ASN A 358 -8.82 -28.44 20.13
N ARG A 359 -8.47 -27.95 18.92
CA ARG A 359 -9.11 -26.81 18.26
C ARG A 359 -9.23 -25.59 19.20
N PHE A 360 -8.13 -25.30 19.88
CA PHE A 360 -8.03 -24.21 20.85
C PHE A 360 -7.01 -23.19 20.34
N HIS A 361 -7.45 -21.97 20.09
CA HIS A 361 -6.61 -20.89 19.55
C HIS A 361 -6.79 -19.63 20.37
N VAL A 362 -5.68 -19.01 20.72
CA VAL A 362 -5.64 -17.71 21.39
C VAL A 362 -4.82 -16.75 20.57
N HIS A 363 -5.35 -15.58 20.32
CA HIS A 363 -4.66 -14.47 19.68
C HIS A 363 -4.73 -13.23 20.56
N ALA A 364 -3.61 -12.54 20.72
CA ALA A 364 -3.53 -11.21 21.30
C ALA A 364 -2.70 -10.32 20.40
N GLY A 365 -3.28 -9.19 19.99
CA GLY A 365 -2.66 -8.25 19.06
C GLY A 365 -2.62 -6.83 19.61
N TYR A 366 -1.61 -6.08 19.17
CA TYR A 366 -1.45 -4.67 19.45
C TYR A 366 -0.92 -3.93 18.23
N THR A 367 -1.67 -2.92 17.77
CA THR A 367 -1.26 -2.02 16.68
C THR A 367 -1.12 -0.60 17.22
N ASP A 368 0.01 0.03 16.94
CA ASP A 368 0.30 1.43 17.25
C ASP A 368 0.53 2.19 15.94
N ILE A 369 -0.42 3.05 15.58
CA ILE A 369 -0.29 3.99 14.46
C ILE A 369 0.23 5.30 15.05
N LYS A 370 1.54 5.50 14.99
CA LYS A 370 2.20 6.67 15.58
C LYS A 370 2.07 7.91 14.71
N LYS A 371 2.14 7.73 13.38
CA LYS A 371 1.95 8.78 12.39
C LYS A 371 0.86 8.33 11.43
N ASP A 372 -0.16 9.12 11.28
CA ASP A 372 -1.17 9.04 10.22
C ASP A 372 -1.59 10.49 9.99
N GLY A 373 -0.95 11.15 9.05
CA GLY A 373 -1.20 12.56 8.87
C GLY A 373 -0.62 13.14 7.59
N TYR A 374 -0.91 14.39 7.37
CA TYR A 374 -0.46 15.15 6.21
C TYR A 374 -0.28 16.62 6.54
N SER A 375 0.52 17.32 5.72
CA SER A 375 0.62 18.78 5.68
C SER A 375 -0.11 19.31 4.45
N SER A 376 -0.83 20.40 4.60
CA SER A 376 -1.55 21.08 3.51
C SER A 376 -1.30 22.57 3.54
N ALA A 377 -1.57 23.27 2.42
CA ALA A 377 -1.56 24.71 2.34
C ALA A 377 -2.44 25.34 3.41
N ASP A 378 -2.01 26.42 4.00
CA ASP A 378 -2.87 27.33 4.78
C ASP A 378 -3.24 28.57 3.97
N GLY A 379 -3.95 29.54 4.63
CA GLY A 379 -4.40 30.75 3.98
C GLY A 379 -3.27 31.68 3.53
N ASP A 380 -2.12 31.63 4.20
CA ASP A 380 -0.96 32.47 3.90
C ASP A 380 -0.18 31.88 2.71
N ASP A 381 -0.06 30.57 2.62
CA ASP A 381 0.58 29.87 1.50
C ASP A 381 -0.12 30.15 0.15
N ALA A 382 -1.39 30.48 0.16
CA ALA A 382 -2.15 30.79 -1.06
C ALA A 382 -1.61 32.01 -1.82
N TRP A 383 -0.78 32.82 -1.20
CA TRP A 383 -0.29 34.09 -1.75
C TRP A 383 1.22 34.12 -2.00
N LEU A 384 1.95 33.05 -1.68
CA LEU A 384 3.39 32.99 -1.89
C LEU A 384 3.72 32.95 -3.41
N PRO A 385 4.81 33.60 -3.84
CA PRO A 385 5.32 33.43 -5.19
C PRO A 385 5.67 31.96 -5.40
N MET A 386 5.02 31.33 -6.37
CA MET A 386 5.22 29.91 -6.64
C MET A 386 6.01 29.69 -7.92
N THR A 387 6.92 28.70 -7.89
CA THR A 387 7.62 28.15 -9.05
C THR A 387 7.21 26.70 -9.26
N GLU A 388 7.63 26.10 -10.37
CA GLU A 388 7.40 24.65 -10.64
C GLU A 388 8.25 23.74 -9.74
N GLU A 389 9.16 24.29 -8.92
CA GLU A 389 9.98 23.59 -7.95
C GLU A 389 9.43 23.63 -6.53
N GLU A 390 8.34 24.41 -6.31
CA GLU A 390 7.74 24.57 -4.98
C GLU A 390 7.05 23.28 -4.51
N THR A 391 7.30 22.90 -3.25
CA THR A 391 6.68 21.74 -2.62
C THR A 391 6.61 21.92 -1.11
N TYR A 392 5.72 21.17 -0.44
CA TYR A 392 5.69 21.10 1.01
C TYR A 392 6.68 20.08 1.54
N ALA A 393 7.23 20.35 2.73
CA ALA A 393 8.00 19.40 3.51
C ALA A 393 7.19 18.87 4.70
N TRP A 394 7.34 17.60 5.03
CA TRP A 394 6.77 17.05 6.26
C TRP A 394 7.37 17.76 7.49
N ASN A 395 6.51 18.22 8.39
CA ASN A 395 6.82 19.11 9.51
C ASN A 395 7.38 20.50 9.09
N GLY A 396 7.22 20.90 7.84
CA GLY A 396 7.50 22.25 7.35
C GLY A 396 6.34 23.21 7.58
N GLU A 397 6.28 24.21 6.74
CA GLU A 397 5.19 25.19 6.73
C GLU A 397 3.85 24.55 6.34
N GLY A 398 2.74 25.24 6.64
CA GLY A 398 1.39 24.80 6.36
C GLY A 398 0.69 24.10 7.53
N VAL A 399 -0.57 23.73 7.31
CA VAL A 399 -1.41 23.08 8.33
C VAL A 399 -1.05 21.61 8.47
N GLN A 400 -0.69 21.21 9.69
CA GLN A 400 -0.38 19.83 10.05
C GLN A 400 -1.63 19.14 10.61
N SER A 401 -1.94 17.96 10.06
CA SER A 401 -3.05 17.12 10.52
C SER A 401 -2.54 15.75 10.93
N PHE A 402 -2.83 15.35 12.17
CA PHE A 402 -2.36 14.08 12.75
C PHE A 402 -3.50 13.27 13.35
N TYR A 403 -3.49 11.99 13.09
CA TYR A 403 -4.51 11.03 13.53
C TYR A 403 -3.90 9.75 14.14
N PRO A 404 -3.06 9.85 15.19
CA PRO A 404 -2.49 8.66 15.81
C PRO A 404 -3.58 7.81 16.45
N SER A 405 -3.42 6.51 16.42
CA SER A 405 -4.38 5.58 17.03
C SER A 405 -3.70 4.33 17.55
N LYS A 406 -4.35 3.67 18.52
CA LYS A 406 -3.90 2.41 19.11
C LYS A 406 -5.05 1.42 19.12
N THR A 407 -4.78 0.21 18.64
CA THR A 407 -5.74 -0.89 18.66
C THR A 407 -5.18 -2.03 19.47
N LYS A 408 -6.01 -2.58 20.35
CA LYS A 408 -5.74 -3.84 21.06
C LYS A 408 -6.82 -4.82 20.69
N ASP A 409 -6.42 -6.03 20.37
CA ASP A 409 -7.32 -7.10 20.02
C ASP A 409 -7.01 -8.34 20.85
N PHE A 410 -8.05 -9.10 21.19
CA PHE A 410 -7.93 -10.37 21.87
C PHE A 410 -9.02 -11.30 21.38
N ASP A 411 -8.61 -12.40 20.76
CA ASP A 411 -9.50 -13.45 20.30
C ASP A 411 -9.21 -14.76 21.04
N LEU A 412 -10.26 -15.39 21.53
CA LEU A 412 -10.24 -16.73 22.08
C LEU A 412 -11.20 -17.61 21.28
N ASN A 413 -10.67 -18.57 20.56
CA ASN A 413 -11.46 -19.53 19.80
C ASN A 413 -11.29 -20.92 20.39
N ILE A 414 -12.41 -21.53 20.76
CA ILE A 414 -12.49 -22.91 21.24
C ILE A 414 -13.55 -23.61 20.41
N THR A 415 -13.16 -24.64 19.68
CA THR A 415 -14.09 -25.45 18.90
C THR A 415 -14.09 -26.87 19.43
N TRP A 416 -15.25 -27.41 19.73
CA TRP A 416 -15.42 -28.82 20.10
C TRP A 416 -16.54 -29.47 19.28
N GLU A 417 -16.36 -30.72 18.92
CA GLU A 417 -17.39 -31.51 18.26
C GLU A 417 -18.27 -32.15 19.33
N LEU A 418 -19.56 -31.84 19.28
CA LEU A 418 -20.56 -32.62 20.00
C LEU A 418 -20.78 -33.89 19.19
N GLY A 419 -20.35 -35.02 19.73
CA GLY A 419 -20.51 -36.30 19.06
C GLY A 419 -21.97 -36.53 18.65
N SER A 420 -22.19 -36.97 17.42
CA SER A 420 -23.50 -37.46 16.98
C SER A 420 -23.84 -38.73 17.78
N HIS A 421 -24.81 -38.62 18.63
CA HIS A 421 -25.47 -39.78 19.23
C HIS A 421 -26.48 -40.34 18.25
#